data_3eccfef22c20144546f9b2474755a51f
#
_entry.id   3eccfef22c20144546f9b2474755a51f
#
_cell.length_a   1.000
_cell.length_b   1.000
_cell.length_c   1.000
_cell.angle_alpha   90.00
_cell.angle_beta   90.00
_cell.angle_gamma   90.00
#
_symmetry.space_group_name_H-M   'P 1'
#
loop_
_entity.id
_entity.type
_entity.pdbx_description
1 polymer ?
#
loop_
_entity_poly.entity_id
_entity_poly.type
_entity_poly.pdbx_seq_one_letter_code
_entity_poly.pdbx_strand_id
1 'polypeptide(L)'
;MKGISCNSNLLSHVPVEQAIEQLAEHGYDAIDICMELAPPFCPVPTPHMSPDDDNAKRKAVRRHTEQAGIAVAAMNAHTNLCARDPQTRRVNTEFLKGAVQVAADMGASVVVTAAGGKDAYGYEQWYFDWAIDTISQILPVTEQLGITLAIEAGSPAGSLVYNLKTMQKLLATDGFDSLAVLFDPAHYHLRGDDPVKCFNALKDRVAHVHLKDADGDAENIIFPPLGKGVIDFDALLGAMASGGFDGYLAMEYEAFGWDFPQDPQKVLPQEKAFLDPLVAKHWN
;
A
#
# COMPACT_ATOMS: atom_id res chain seq x y z
N MET A 1 -5.91 17.24 0.58
CA MET A 1 -5.75 15.89 1.17
C MET A 1 -7.10 15.41 1.65
N LYS A 2 -7.43 14.12 1.48
CA LYS A 2 -8.75 13.56 1.87
C LYS A 2 -8.83 13.18 3.35
N GLY A 3 -7.70 12.84 3.99
CA GLY A 3 -7.66 12.44 5.40
C GLY A 3 -6.52 11.47 5.70
N ILE A 4 -6.46 11.02 6.96
CA ILE A 4 -5.53 10.00 7.41
C ILE A 4 -6.24 8.65 7.40
N SER A 5 -5.69 7.69 6.64
CA SER A 5 -6.11 6.29 6.61
C SER A 5 -5.19 5.43 7.49
N CYS A 6 -5.60 4.20 7.73
CA CYS A 6 -4.75 3.18 8.33
C CYS A 6 -4.86 1.87 7.56
N ASN A 7 -3.71 1.24 7.29
CA ASN A 7 -3.67 -0.12 6.77
C ASN A 7 -4.16 -1.09 7.84
N SER A 8 -5.13 -1.90 7.48
CA SER A 8 -5.80 -2.81 8.41
C SER A 8 -4.98 -4.05 8.82
N ASN A 9 -3.75 -4.20 8.31
CA ASN A 9 -2.84 -5.27 8.69
C ASN A 9 -2.57 -5.31 10.21
N LEU A 10 -2.44 -4.14 10.86
CA LEU A 10 -2.31 -4.01 12.31
C LEU A 10 -3.49 -4.63 13.08
N LEU A 11 -4.69 -4.61 12.48
CA LEU A 11 -5.96 -5.06 13.06
C LEU A 11 -6.40 -6.45 12.57
N SER A 12 -5.56 -7.16 11.87
CA SER A 12 -5.89 -8.43 11.22
C SER A 12 -6.28 -9.57 12.17
N HIS A 13 -6.09 -9.40 13.48
CA HIS A 13 -6.52 -10.34 14.53
C HIS A 13 -8.01 -10.20 14.91
N VAL A 14 -8.72 -9.19 14.39
CA VAL A 14 -10.15 -8.97 14.61
C VAL A 14 -10.91 -8.98 13.26
N PRO A 15 -12.24 -9.23 13.25
CA PRO A 15 -13.06 -9.06 12.06
C PRO A 15 -12.96 -7.64 11.48
N VAL A 16 -13.17 -7.49 10.18
CA VAL A 16 -13.07 -6.19 9.48
C VAL A 16 -14.01 -5.14 10.06
N GLU A 17 -15.19 -5.53 10.52
CA GLU A 17 -16.16 -4.63 11.16
C GLU A 17 -15.59 -4.01 12.45
N GLN A 18 -14.92 -4.83 13.28
CA GLN A 18 -14.26 -4.34 14.49
C GLN A 18 -13.02 -3.48 14.17
N ALA A 19 -12.29 -3.80 13.10
CA ALA A 19 -11.20 -2.96 12.63
C ALA A 19 -11.70 -1.57 12.23
N ILE A 20 -12.81 -1.50 11.49
CA ILE A 20 -13.47 -0.25 11.09
C ILE A 20 -13.88 0.56 12.33
N GLU A 21 -14.52 -0.07 13.31
CA GLU A 21 -14.95 0.59 14.56
C GLU A 21 -13.77 1.17 15.34
N GLN A 22 -12.69 0.39 15.51
CA GLN A 22 -11.50 0.87 16.21
C GLN A 22 -10.84 2.06 15.50
N LEU A 23 -10.77 2.05 14.17
CA LEU A 23 -10.22 3.18 13.43
C LEU A 23 -11.10 4.44 13.58
N ALA A 24 -12.41 4.29 13.50
CA ALA A 24 -13.33 5.40 13.71
C ALA A 24 -13.24 5.97 15.14
N GLU A 25 -13.14 5.12 16.16
CA GLU A 25 -12.96 5.51 17.58
C GLU A 25 -11.67 6.31 17.80
N HIS A 26 -10.59 5.97 17.09
CA HIS A 26 -9.31 6.68 17.14
C HIS A 26 -9.22 7.87 16.16
N GLY A 27 -10.32 8.21 15.48
CA GLY A 27 -10.42 9.40 14.63
C GLY A 27 -9.68 9.31 13.30
N TYR A 28 -9.49 8.10 12.76
CA TYR A 28 -9.05 7.92 11.37
C TYR A 28 -10.19 8.23 10.40
N ASP A 29 -9.85 8.81 9.26
CA ASP A 29 -10.82 9.20 8.24
C ASP A 29 -11.16 8.08 7.27
N ALA A 30 -10.27 7.08 7.16
CA ALA A 30 -10.41 5.99 6.22
C ALA A 30 -9.67 4.72 6.68
N ILE A 31 -9.95 3.62 5.99
CA ILE A 31 -9.28 2.34 6.13
C ILE A 31 -8.71 1.89 4.77
N ASP A 32 -7.50 1.35 4.80
CA ASP A 32 -6.95 0.54 3.72
C ASP A 32 -7.22 -0.92 4.07
N ILE A 33 -8.08 -1.59 3.30
CA ILE A 33 -8.48 -2.96 3.62
C ILE A 33 -7.48 -3.96 3.06
N CYS A 34 -6.89 -4.76 3.96
CA CYS A 34 -5.96 -5.82 3.60
C CYS A 34 -6.71 -6.99 2.93
N MET A 35 -6.24 -7.36 1.74
CA MET A 35 -6.65 -8.53 0.96
C MET A 35 -5.48 -9.47 0.68
N GLU A 36 -4.31 -9.14 1.19
CA GLU A 36 -3.07 -9.85 0.89
C GLU A 36 -3.12 -11.30 1.33
N LEU A 37 -2.60 -12.16 0.47
CA LEU A 37 -2.24 -13.51 0.87
C LEU A 37 -0.89 -13.42 1.57
N ALA A 38 -0.89 -13.53 2.91
CA ALA A 38 0.31 -13.44 3.70
C ALA A 38 1.39 -14.41 3.21
N PRO A 39 2.60 -13.94 2.90
CA PRO A 39 3.71 -14.84 2.63
C PRO A 39 4.00 -15.72 3.85
N PRO A 40 4.50 -16.95 3.69
CA PRO A 40 4.72 -17.89 4.80
C PRO A 40 5.64 -17.37 5.91
N PHE A 41 6.44 -16.34 5.63
CA PHE A 41 7.37 -15.72 6.58
C PHE A 41 6.83 -14.44 7.23
N CYS A 42 5.68 -13.97 6.79
CA CYS A 42 5.05 -12.78 7.37
C CYS A 42 4.02 -13.24 8.40
N PRO A 43 4.09 -12.77 9.64
CA PRO A 43 3.08 -13.06 10.65
C PRO A 43 1.78 -12.30 10.42
N VAL A 44 1.65 -11.62 9.27
CA VAL A 44 0.42 -10.92 8.92
C VAL A 44 -0.71 -11.93 8.86
N PRO A 45 -1.71 -11.73 9.65
CA PRO A 45 -2.81 -12.65 9.80
C PRO A 45 -3.75 -12.60 8.59
N THR A 46 -4.80 -13.34 8.71
CA THR A 46 -5.88 -13.52 7.76
C THR A 46 -6.31 -12.20 7.12
N PRO A 47 -6.39 -12.11 5.79
CA PRO A 47 -6.90 -10.91 5.13
C PRO A 47 -8.33 -10.61 5.58
N HIS A 48 -8.66 -9.33 5.69
CA HIS A 48 -10.01 -8.88 6.08
C HIS A 48 -11.04 -9.15 5.00
N MET A 49 -10.63 -9.06 3.75
CA MET A 49 -11.47 -9.36 2.59
C MET A 49 -10.74 -10.22 1.56
N SER A 50 -11.50 -10.87 0.69
CA SER A 50 -10.99 -11.69 -0.39
C SER A 50 -11.79 -11.44 -1.68
N PRO A 51 -11.20 -11.62 -2.87
CA PRO A 51 -11.95 -11.66 -4.12
C PRO A 51 -13.08 -12.68 -4.14
N ASP A 52 -12.96 -13.75 -3.34
CA ASP A 52 -13.97 -14.81 -3.24
C ASP A 52 -15.14 -14.48 -2.30
N ASP A 53 -15.07 -13.35 -1.58
CA ASP A 53 -16.17 -12.89 -0.74
C ASP A 53 -17.41 -12.60 -1.58
N ASP A 54 -18.56 -13.04 -1.12
CA ASP A 54 -19.82 -12.84 -1.82
C ASP A 54 -20.31 -11.37 -1.74
N ASN A 55 -21.28 -11.06 -2.60
CA ASN A 55 -21.87 -9.71 -2.65
C ASN A 55 -22.57 -9.32 -1.33
N ALA A 56 -23.02 -10.27 -0.53
CA ALA A 56 -23.67 -9.98 0.74
C ALA A 56 -22.64 -9.46 1.77
N LYS A 57 -21.49 -10.13 1.85
CA LYS A 57 -20.37 -9.70 2.71
C LYS A 57 -19.84 -8.32 2.25
N ARG A 58 -19.56 -8.12 0.94
CA ARG A 58 -19.08 -6.84 0.41
C ARG A 58 -20.03 -5.69 0.77
N LYS A 59 -21.34 -5.86 0.55
CA LYS A 59 -22.36 -4.88 0.91
C LYS A 59 -22.47 -4.65 2.43
N ALA A 60 -22.26 -5.69 3.24
CA ALA A 60 -22.30 -5.56 4.69
C ALA A 60 -21.12 -4.72 5.19
N VAL A 61 -19.90 -5.02 4.76
CA VAL A 61 -18.69 -4.26 5.13
C VAL A 61 -18.81 -2.81 4.66
N ARG A 62 -19.22 -2.56 3.40
CA ARG A 62 -19.43 -1.20 2.89
C ARG A 62 -20.43 -0.40 3.75
N ARG A 63 -21.59 -0.99 4.08
CA ARG A 63 -22.55 -0.31 4.96
C ARG A 63 -21.95 -0.02 6.34
N HIS A 64 -21.07 -0.91 6.82
CA HIS A 64 -20.42 -0.73 8.10
C HIS A 64 -19.46 0.47 8.09
N THR A 65 -18.65 0.63 7.02
CA THR A 65 -17.80 1.83 6.85
C THR A 65 -18.65 3.11 6.76
N GLU A 66 -19.75 3.09 6.00
CA GLU A 66 -20.67 4.22 5.88
C GLU A 66 -21.30 4.60 7.25
N GLN A 67 -21.69 3.61 8.07
CA GLN A 67 -22.25 3.82 9.40
C GLN A 67 -21.21 4.33 10.41
N ALA A 68 -19.97 3.86 10.32
CA ALA A 68 -18.87 4.33 11.14
C ALA A 68 -18.34 5.72 10.72
N GLY A 69 -18.75 6.22 9.54
CA GLY A 69 -18.34 7.52 9.01
C GLY A 69 -16.91 7.56 8.49
N ILE A 70 -16.31 6.40 8.13
CA ILE A 70 -14.99 6.34 7.53
C ILE A 70 -15.06 5.84 6.08
N ALA A 71 -14.13 6.28 5.24
CA ALA A 71 -14.04 5.84 3.85
C ALA A 71 -13.20 4.56 3.69
N VAL A 72 -13.33 3.89 2.53
CA VAL A 72 -12.32 2.92 2.09
C VAL A 72 -11.35 3.65 1.17
N ALA A 73 -10.11 3.86 1.62
CA ALA A 73 -9.11 4.61 0.86
C ALA A 73 -8.48 3.76 -0.24
N ALA A 74 -8.09 2.53 0.08
CA ALA A 74 -7.52 1.58 -0.84
C ALA A 74 -7.86 0.13 -0.47
N MET A 75 -7.69 -0.79 -1.45
CA MET A 75 -7.64 -2.23 -1.20
C MET A 75 -6.19 -2.69 -1.38
N ASN A 76 -5.59 -3.22 -0.31
CA ASN A 76 -4.22 -3.74 -0.33
C ASN A 76 -4.23 -5.20 -0.77
N ALA A 77 -3.75 -5.45 -1.99
CA ALA A 77 -3.81 -6.75 -2.65
C ALA A 77 -2.43 -7.17 -3.17
N HIS A 78 -1.42 -7.10 -2.29
CA HIS A 78 -0.06 -7.44 -2.65
C HIS A 78 0.04 -8.90 -3.09
N THR A 79 0.71 -9.10 -4.23
CA THR A 79 0.98 -10.41 -4.79
C THR A 79 2.20 -10.37 -5.70
N ASN A 80 2.67 -11.53 -6.17
CA ASN A 80 3.86 -11.60 -7.05
C ASN A 80 3.46 -11.62 -8.53
N LEU A 81 3.47 -10.45 -9.19
CA LEU A 81 3.13 -10.30 -10.60
C LEU A 81 4.19 -10.85 -11.55
N CYS A 82 5.41 -11.02 -11.08
CA CYS A 82 6.53 -11.56 -11.85
C CYS A 82 6.90 -12.99 -11.45
N ALA A 83 6.03 -13.74 -10.78
CA ALA A 83 6.30 -15.12 -10.38
C ALA A 83 6.83 -15.94 -11.55
N ARG A 84 7.90 -16.71 -11.32
CA ARG A 84 8.56 -17.53 -12.37
C ARG A 84 7.63 -18.58 -12.97
N ASP A 85 6.80 -19.18 -12.13
CA ASP A 85 5.79 -20.16 -12.58
C ASP A 85 4.61 -19.48 -13.29
N PRO A 86 4.32 -19.82 -14.56
CA PRO A 86 3.21 -19.22 -15.29
C PRO A 86 1.83 -19.47 -14.67
N GLN A 87 1.66 -20.60 -13.97
CA GLN A 87 0.38 -20.91 -13.31
C GLN A 87 0.17 -19.96 -12.13
N THR A 88 1.21 -19.73 -11.34
CA THR A 88 1.18 -18.77 -10.23
C THR A 88 0.86 -17.37 -10.74
N ARG A 89 1.47 -16.92 -11.87
CA ARG A 89 1.13 -15.61 -12.47
C ARG A 89 -0.34 -15.52 -12.86
N ARG A 90 -0.90 -16.57 -13.48
CA ARG A 90 -2.34 -16.59 -13.82
C ARG A 90 -3.23 -16.48 -12.57
N VAL A 91 -2.92 -17.22 -11.52
CA VAL A 91 -3.65 -17.13 -10.24
C VAL A 91 -3.57 -15.71 -9.67
N ASN A 92 -2.38 -15.11 -9.65
CA ASN A 92 -2.16 -13.77 -9.14
C ASN A 92 -2.85 -12.70 -10.01
N THR A 93 -2.90 -12.89 -11.33
CA THR A 93 -3.65 -12.02 -12.25
C THR A 93 -5.15 -12.03 -11.94
N GLU A 94 -5.73 -13.21 -11.80
CA GLU A 94 -7.17 -13.34 -11.49
C GLU A 94 -7.49 -12.84 -10.08
N PHE A 95 -6.61 -13.08 -9.11
CA PHE A 95 -6.73 -12.51 -7.77
C PHE A 95 -6.80 -10.96 -7.83
N LEU A 96 -5.90 -10.30 -8.56
CA LEU A 96 -5.93 -8.83 -8.67
C LEU A 96 -7.14 -8.31 -9.45
N LYS A 97 -7.56 -8.97 -10.52
CA LYS A 97 -8.82 -8.61 -11.20
C LYS A 97 -10.02 -8.70 -10.25
N GLY A 98 -10.04 -9.74 -9.41
CA GLY A 98 -11.05 -9.86 -8.36
C GLY A 98 -10.94 -8.76 -7.30
N ALA A 99 -9.73 -8.39 -6.88
CA ALA A 99 -9.51 -7.29 -5.94
C ALA A 99 -9.98 -5.93 -6.51
N VAL A 100 -9.77 -5.70 -7.81
CA VAL A 100 -10.29 -4.51 -8.51
C VAL A 100 -11.82 -4.47 -8.48
N GLN A 101 -12.48 -5.62 -8.67
CA GLN A 101 -13.94 -5.70 -8.55
C GLN A 101 -14.41 -5.42 -7.11
N VAL A 102 -13.72 -5.98 -6.10
CA VAL A 102 -14.02 -5.70 -4.69
C VAL A 102 -13.84 -4.22 -4.38
N ALA A 103 -12.77 -3.58 -4.87
CA ALA A 103 -12.55 -2.15 -4.70
C ALA A 103 -13.72 -1.32 -5.23
N ALA A 104 -14.20 -1.63 -6.44
CA ALA A 104 -15.36 -0.96 -7.03
C ALA A 104 -16.63 -1.15 -6.17
N ASP A 105 -16.88 -2.37 -5.69
CA ASP A 105 -18.03 -2.70 -4.84
C ASP A 105 -17.95 -1.99 -3.48
N MET A 106 -16.74 -1.80 -2.96
CA MET A 106 -16.48 -1.12 -1.68
C MET A 106 -16.45 0.39 -1.78
N GLY A 107 -16.38 0.95 -2.99
CA GLY A 107 -16.27 2.39 -3.22
C GLY A 107 -14.85 2.94 -3.04
N ALA A 108 -13.85 2.08 -2.98
CA ALA A 108 -12.45 2.48 -3.06
C ALA A 108 -12.09 2.88 -4.49
N SER A 109 -11.16 3.82 -4.64
CA SER A 109 -10.69 4.26 -5.97
C SER A 109 -9.33 3.67 -6.35
N VAL A 110 -8.65 3.01 -5.42
CA VAL A 110 -7.28 2.52 -5.59
C VAL A 110 -7.18 1.06 -5.14
N VAL A 111 -6.51 0.24 -5.95
CA VAL A 111 -5.97 -1.06 -5.57
C VAL A 111 -4.46 -0.95 -5.56
N VAL A 112 -3.83 -1.35 -4.47
CA VAL A 112 -2.38 -1.32 -4.33
C VAL A 112 -1.80 -2.74 -4.36
N THR A 113 -0.64 -2.89 -4.99
CA THR A 113 0.09 -4.16 -5.07
C THR A 113 1.57 -3.91 -5.31
N ALA A 114 2.40 -4.95 -5.14
CA ALA A 114 3.80 -4.93 -5.53
C ALA A 114 4.01 -5.54 -6.92
N ALA A 115 5.08 -5.18 -7.61
CA ALA A 115 5.48 -5.86 -8.85
C ALA A 115 5.95 -7.31 -8.61
N GLY A 116 6.22 -7.65 -7.37
CA GLY A 116 6.71 -8.95 -6.93
C GLY A 116 8.21 -9.04 -6.79
N GLY A 117 8.70 -10.25 -6.59
CA GLY A 117 10.11 -10.53 -6.35
C GLY A 117 10.71 -11.48 -7.37
N LYS A 118 12.01 -11.34 -7.60
CA LYS A 118 12.81 -12.19 -8.48
C LYS A 118 13.67 -13.18 -7.68
N ASP A 119 13.92 -14.33 -8.25
CA ASP A 119 14.89 -15.29 -7.70
C ASP A 119 16.32 -14.75 -7.80
N ALA A 120 17.18 -15.15 -6.87
CA ALA A 120 18.58 -14.69 -6.80
C ALA A 120 19.39 -14.91 -8.10
N TYR A 121 19.05 -15.93 -8.86
CA TYR A 121 19.75 -16.34 -10.09
C TYR A 121 18.99 -16.02 -11.39
N GLY A 122 17.84 -15.34 -11.28
CA GLY A 122 17.04 -14.99 -12.44
C GLY A 122 17.57 -13.78 -13.20
N TYR A 123 17.48 -13.82 -14.53
CA TYR A 123 17.77 -12.65 -15.36
C TYR A 123 16.66 -11.62 -15.18
N GLU A 124 17.00 -10.45 -14.64
CA GLU A 124 16.04 -9.42 -14.21
C GLU A 124 15.04 -9.00 -15.30
N GLN A 125 15.48 -8.94 -16.57
CA GLN A 125 14.61 -8.55 -17.67
C GLN A 125 13.41 -9.51 -17.83
N TRP A 126 13.59 -10.83 -17.61
CA TRP A 126 12.47 -11.78 -17.68
C TRP A 126 11.39 -11.47 -16.66
N TYR A 127 11.78 -11.06 -15.43
CA TYR A 127 10.83 -10.72 -14.39
C TYR A 127 10.10 -9.41 -14.71
N PHE A 128 10.79 -8.43 -15.32
CA PHE A 128 10.12 -7.23 -15.85
C PHE A 128 9.13 -7.58 -16.95
N ASP A 129 9.51 -8.43 -17.91
CA ASP A 129 8.63 -8.86 -19.00
C ASP A 129 7.39 -9.59 -18.46
N TRP A 130 7.56 -10.44 -17.45
CA TRP A 130 6.44 -11.14 -16.81
C TRP A 130 5.54 -10.18 -16.01
N ALA A 131 6.10 -9.24 -15.29
CA ALA A 131 5.33 -8.22 -14.58
C ALA A 131 4.54 -7.34 -15.55
N ILE A 132 5.17 -6.90 -16.65
CA ILE A 132 4.53 -6.11 -17.71
C ILE A 132 3.37 -6.90 -18.34
N ASP A 133 3.59 -8.16 -18.70
CA ASP A 133 2.52 -9.03 -19.24
C ASP A 133 1.34 -9.15 -18.26
N THR A 134 1.62 -9.36 -16.98
CA THR A 134 0.59 -9.48 -15.94
C THR A 134 -0.18 -8.16 -15.76
N ILE A 135 0.52 -7.03 -15.62
CA ILE A 135 -0.10 -5.72 -15.44
C ILE A 135 -0.96 -5.35 -16.66
N SER A 136 -0.47 -5.61 -17.87
CA SER A 136 -1.21 -5.36 -19.12
C SER A 136 -2.56 -6.09 -19.20
N GLN A 137 -2.70 -7.22 -18.51
CA GLN A 137 -3.97 -7.96 -18.42
C GLN A 137 -4.93 -7.40 -17.36
N ILE A 138 -4.43 -6.59 -16.42
CA ILE A 138 -5.21 -6.03 -15.32
C ILE A 138 -5.71 -4.61 -15.66
N LEU A 139 -4.88 -3.77 -16.30
CA LEU A 139 -5.21 -2.38 -16.61
C LEU A 139 -6.55 -2.19 -17.34
N PRO A 140 -6.94 -3.02 -18.33
CA PRO A 140 -8.26 -2.86 -18.95
C PRO A 140 -9.43 -3.06 -17.98
N VAL A 141 -9.27 -3.89 -16.94
CA VAL A 141 -10.29 -4.11 -15.91
C VAL A 141 -10.35 -2.91 -14.97
N THR A 142 -9.21 -2.34 -14.61
CA THR A 142 -9.15 -1.13 -13.77
C THR A 142 -9.80 0.06 -14.48
N GLU A 143 -9.50 0.25 -15.76
CA GLU A 143 -10.10 1.31 -16.59
C GLU A 143 -11.61 1.16 -16.71
N GLN A 144 -12.09 -0.07 -16.97
CA GLN A 144 -13.52 -0.36 -17.09
C GLN A 144 -14.30 -0.02 -15.81
N LEU A 145 -13.67 -0.25 -14.63
CA LEU A 145 -14.31 -0.06 -13.33
C LEU A 145 -14.00 1.30 -12.67
N GLY A 146 -13.18 2.14 -13.32
CA GLY A 146 -12.77 3.44 -12.78
C GLY A 146 -11.86 3.32 -11.55
N ILE A 147 -11.10 2.24 -11.44
CA ILE A 147 -10.16 1.97 -10.36
C ILE A 147 -8.73 2.27 -10.82
N THR A 148 -7.92 2.80 -9.95
CA THR A 148 -6.48 3.00 -10.21
C THR A 148 -5.69 1.83 -9.62
N LEU A 149 -4.85 1.19 -10.44
CA LEU A 149 -3.84 0.23 -9.97
C LEU A 149 -2.57 0.99 -9.60
N ALA A 150 -2.11 0.86 -8.38
CA ALA A 150 -0.89 1.49 -7.89
C ALA A 150 0.15 0.44 -7.48
N ILE A 151 1.37 0.61 -7.96
CA ILE A 151 2.50 -0.29 -7.64
C ILE A 151 3.34 0.31 -6.53
N GLU A 152 3.67 -0.52 -5.55
CA GLU A 152 4.60 -0.21 -4.48
C GLU A 152 6.02 -0.66 -4.82
N ALA A 153 7.01 0.15 -4.43
CA ALA A 153 8.39 -0.28 -4.37
C ALA A 153 8.63 -1.10 -3.10
N GLY A 154 9.39 -2.19 -3.19
CA GLY A 154 9.69 -3.03 -2.03
C GLY A 154 11.14 -2.95 -1.59
N SER A 155 11.41 -2.88 -0.28
CA SER A 155 12.77 -2.90 0.29
C SER A 155 13.43 -4.29 0.36
N PRO A 156 12.72 -5.43 0.52
CA PRO A 156 13.37 -6.73 0.63
C PRO A 156 14.28 -7.07 -0.56
N ALA A 157 15.35 -7.80 -0.29
CA ALA A 157 16.23 -8.33 -1.33
C ALA A 157 15.42 -9.19 -2.32
N GLY A 158 15.59 -8.92 -3.61
CA GLY A 158 14.83 -9.61 -4.65
C GLY A 158 13.57 -8.88 -5.12
N SER A 159 13.12 -7.81 -4.47
CA SER A 159 12.04 -6.97 -5.02
C SER A 159 12.38 -6.53 -6.45
N LEU A 160 11.42 -6.65 -7.38
CA LEU A 160 11.63 -6.28 -8.78
C LEU A 160 11.68 -4.77 -8.95
N VAL A 161 10.72 -4.07 -8.34
CA VAL A 161 10.69 -2.61 -8.23
C VAL A 161 11.08 -2.26 -6.79
N TYR A 162 12.22 -1.59 -6.61
CA TYR A 162 12.79 -1.37 -5.28
C TYR A 162 13.40 0.02 -5.05
N ASN A 163 13.42 0.86 -6.08
CA ASN A 163 13.96 2.22 -6.01
C ASN A 163 13.36 3.10 -7.10
N LEU A 164 13.70 4.40 -7.08
CA LEU A 164 13.22 5.37 -8.07
C LEU A 164 13.48 4.93 -9.51
N LYS A 165 14.70 4.44 -9.80
CA LYS A 165 15.07 4.03 -11.15
C LYS A 165 14.23 2.86 -11.67
N THR A 166 14.00 1.85 -10.84
CA THR A 166 13.21 0.67 -11.24
C THR A 166 11.72 1.00 -11.33
N MET A 167 11.20 1.90 -10.50
CA MET A 167 9.85 2.42 -10.62
C MET A 167 9.67 3.20 -11.92
N GLN A 168 10.56 4.13 -12.23
CA GLN A 168 10.52 4.88 -13.48
C GLN A 168 10.63 3.98 -14.71
N LYS A 169 11.47 2.91 -14.64
CA LYS A 169 11.56 1.90 -15.72
C LYS A 169 10.22 1.22 -15.96
N LEU A 170 9.50 0.83 -14.91
CA LEU A 170 8.18 0.21 -15.03
C LEU A 170 7.16 1.18 -15.62
N LEU A 171 7.10 2.41 -15.09
CA LEU A 171 6.15 3.44 -15.52
C LEU A 171 6.38 3.91 -16.96
N ALA A 172 7.60 3.77 -17.50
CA ALA A 172 7.95 4.12 -18.89
C ALA A 172 7.54 3.05 -19.91
N THR A 173 6.87 1.97 -19.49
CA THR A 173 6.34 0.94 -20.39
C THR A 173 5.19 1.52 -21.22
N ASP A 174 5.22 1.28 -22.52
CA ASP A 174 4.16 1.69 -23.43
C ASP A 174 2.80 1.11 -23.00
N GLY A 175 1.77 1.95 -22.92
CA GLY A 175 0.43 1.57 -22.48
C GLY A 175 0.23 1.55 -20.96
N PHE A 176 1.21 2.03 -20.18
CA PHE A 176 1.11 2.12 -18.71
C PHE A 176 0.78 3.53 -18.20
N ASP A 177 0.13 4.35 -19.05
CA ASP A 177 -0.23 5.73 -18.68
C ASP A 177 -1.20 5.79 -17.49
N SER A 178 -2.06 4.78 -17.33
CA SER A 178 -3.01 4.66 -16.22
C SER A 178 -2.43 3.96 -14.97
N LEU A 179 -1.23 3.35 -15.06
CA LEU A 179 -0.58 2.75 -13.91
C LEU A 179 -0.07 3.83 -12.96
N ALA A 180 -0.33 3.69 -11.68
CA ALA A 180 0.05 4.65 -10.65
C ALA A 180 1.10 4.08 -9.67
N VAL A 181 1.52 4.93 -8.74
CA VAL A 181 2.45 4.60 -7.67
C VAL A 181 1.72 4.63 -6.33
N LEU A 182 1.87 3.56 -5.56
CA LEU A 182 1.79 3.62 -4.11
C LEU A 182 3.16 4.08 -3.61
N PHE A 183 3.21 5.23 -2.96
CA PHE A 183 4.44 5.80 -2.46
C PHE A 183 4.62 5.47 -0.97
N ASP A 184 5.64 4.68 -0.65
CA ASP A 184 6.06 4.40 0.71
C ASP A 184 7.51 4.88 0.90
N PRO A 185 7.76 5.90 1.75
CA PRO A 185 9.09 6.49 1.95
C PRO A 185 10.11 5.50 2.51
N ALA A 186 9.67 4.56 3.36
CA ALA A 186 10.56 3.59 4.00
C ALA A 186 11.28 2.71 2.98
N HIS A 187 10.56 2.24 1.96
CA HIS A 187 11.13 1.37 0.94
C HIS A 187 12.18 2.08 0.09
N TYR A 188 11.98 3.35 -0.26
CA TYR A 188 12.98 4.14 -0.98
C TYR A 188 14.20 4.42 -0.11
N HIS A 189 14.00 4.82 1.16
CA HIS A 189 15.08 5.10 2.10
C HIS A 189 15.99 3.88 2.29
N LEU A 190 15.43 2.72 2.58
CA LEU A 190 16.18 1.47 2.80
C LEU A 190 17.00 1.01 1.59
N ARG A 191 16.67 1.54 0.40
CA ARG A 191 17.43 1.31 -0.84
C ARG A 191 18.39 2.44 -1.20
N GLY A 192 18.59 3.39 -0.29
CA GLY A 192 19.54 4.49 -0.42
C GLY A 192 19.04 5.67 -1.23
N ASP A 193 17.76 5.69 -1.60
CA ASP A 193 17.13 6.83 -2.24
C ASP A 193 16.61 7.84 -1.18
N ASP A 194 16.61 9.11 -1.53
CA ASP A 194 16.03 10.19 -0.73
C ASP A 194 14.51 10.23 -0.97
N PRO A 195 13.65 9.97 0.05
CA PRO A 195 12.21 9.90 -0.14
C PRO A 195 11.59 11.19 -0.69
N VAL A 196 12.10 12.37 -0.28
CA VAL A 196 11.60 13.66 -0.78
C VAL A 196 11.89 13.84 -2.27
N LYS A 197 13.09 13.45 -2.71
CA LYS A 197 13.45 13.49 -4.14
C LYS A 197 12.64 12.47 -4.94
N CYS A 198 12.42 11.28 -4.38
CA CYS A 198 11.60 10.24 -5.02
C CYS A 198 10.16 10.70 -5.19
N PHE A 199 9.56 11.27 -4.14
CA PHE A 199 8.20 11.80 -4.24
C PHE A 199 8.11 12.90 -5.32
N ASN A 200 9.00 13.88 -5.30
CA ASN A 200 9.01 14.95 -6.29
C ASN A 200 9.16 14.45 -7.74
N ALA A 201 9.90 13.36 -7.94
CA ALA A 201 10.09 12.74 -9.26
C ALA A 201 8.86 11.91 -9.71
N LEU A 202 8.04 11.44 -8.79
CA LEU A 202 6.91 10.53 -9.04
C LEU A 202 5.54 11.18 -8.79
N LYS A 203 5.46 12.40 -8.25
CA LYS A 203 4.24 13.04 -7.72
C LYS A 203 3.04 13.01 -8.66
N ASP A 204 3.27 13.18 -9.97
CA ASP A 204 2.21 13.19 -10.98
C ASP A 204 1.62 11.78 -11.25
N ARG A 205 2.22 10.75 -10.67
CA ARG A 205 1.80 9.34 -10.77
C ARG A 205 1.44 8.73 -9.41
N VAL A 206 1.61 9.47 -8.29
CA VAL A 206 1.28 8.97 -6.95
C VAL A 206 -0.24 9.04 -6.75
N ALA A 207 -0.87 7.88 -6.62
CA ALA A 207 -2.30 7.77 -6.35
C ALA A 207 -2.60 7.50 -4.87
N HIS A 208 -1.68 6.88 -4.15
CA HIS A 208 -1.82 6.53 -2.74
C HIS A 208 -0.48 6.63 -2.01
N VAL A 209 -0.52 6.83 -0.70
CA VAL A 209 0.69 6.96 0.13
C VAL A 209 0.55 6.06 1.36
N HIS A 210 1.52 5.19 1.57
CA HIS A 210 1.77 4.59 2.87
C HIS A 210 2.79 5.44 3.64
N LEU A 211 2.51 5.68 4.91
CA LEU A 211 3.44 6.33 5.83
C LEU A 211 3.96 5.26 6.79
N LYS A 212 5.18 4.85 6.53
CA LYS A 212 5.94 3.89 7.31
C LYS A 212 7.32 4.50 7.60
N ASP A 213 7.77 4.42 8.83
CA ASP A 213 9.13 4.86 9.18
C ASP A 213 10.13 3.73 8.95
N ALA A 214 11.39 4.09 8.83
CA ALA A 214 12.46 3.13 8.60
C ALA A 214 13.70 3.49 9.41
N ASP A 215 14.49 2.46 9.70
CA ASP A 215 15.86 2.54 10.18
C ASP A 215 16.68 1.42 9.54
N GLY A 216 17.99 1.62 9.45
CA GLY A 216 18.89 0.67 8.82
C GLY A 216 19.01 0.83 7.29
N ASP A 217 19.15 -0.29 6.60
CA ASP A 217 19.37 -0.37 5.16
C ASP A 217 18.75 -1.65 4.57
N ALA A 218 19.01 -1.91 3.28
CA ALA A 218 18.46 -3.08 2.58
C ALA A 218 18.91 -4.45 3.14
N GLU A 219 19.98 -4.51 3.95
CA GLU A 219 20.47 -5.74 4.59
C GLU A 219 19.96 -5.84 6.03
N ASN A 220 19.67 -4.72 6.66
CA ASN A 220 19.21 -4.59 8.04
C ASN A 220 17.95 -3.72 8.10
N ILE A 221 16.85 -4.27 7.61
CA ILE A 221 15.56 -3.58 7.55
C ILE A 221 14.94 -3.48 8.94
N ILE A 222 14.55 -2.29 9.36
CA ILE A 222 13.77 -2.04 10.58
C ILE A 222 12.63 -1.07 10.24
N PHE A 223 11.41 -1.40 10.67
CA PHE A 223 10.23 -0.53 10.55
C PHE A 223 9.76 -0.11 11.96
N PRO A 224 10.31 0.98 12.52
CA PRO A 224 9.88 1.49 13.82
C PRO A 224 8.56 2.25 13.71
N PRO A 225 7.89 2.53 14.85
CA PRO A 225 6.77 3.46 14.91
C PRO A 225 7.15 4.83 14.30
N LEU A 226 6.17 5.54 13.75
CA LEU A 226 6.38 6.85 13.12
C LEU A 226 7.11 7.82 14.06
N GLY A 227 8.11 8.51 13.54
CA GLY A 227 8.97 9.43 14.27
C GLY A 227 10.00 8.76 15.19
N LYS A 228 10.18 7.45 15.08
CA LYS A 228 11.22 6.69 15.81
C LYS A 228 12.33 6.19 14.88
N GLY A 229 12.15 6.31 13.59
CA GLY A 229 13.14 6.04 12.57
C GLY A 229 13.86 7.30 12.09
N VAL A 230 14.26 7.29 10.84
CA VAL A 230 15.10 8.35 10.25
C VAL A 230 14.41 9.13 9.14
N ILE A 231 13.15 8.82 8.81
CA ILE A 231 12.41 9.54 7.77
C ILE A 231 12.04 10.95 8.27
N ASP A 232 12.43 11.97 7.52
CA ASP A 232 11.99 13.34 7.78
C ASP A 232 10.56 13.55 7.24
N PHE A 233 9.58 13.19 8.07
CA PHE A 233 8.17 13.34 7.72
C PHE A 233 7.73 14.79 7.57
N ASP A 234 8.37 15.73 8.25
CA ASP A 234 8.04 17.16 8.09
C ASP A 234 8.42 17.65 6.68
N ALA A 235 9.63 17.35 6.24
CA ALA A 235 10.05 17.68 4.88
C ALA A 235 9.24 16.90 3.82
N LEU A 236 8.93 15.63 4.06
CA LEU A 236 8.21 14.80 3.12
C LEU A 236 6.75 15.26 2.94
N LEU A 237 6.02 15.47 4.04
CA LEU A 237 4.63 15.94 3.99
C LEU A 237 4.55 17.37 3.43
N GLY A 238 5.53 18.21 3.70
CA GLY A 238 5.67 19.52 3.07
C GLY A 238 5.85 19.43 1.55
N ALA A 239 6.65 18.48 1.07
CA ALA A 239 6.80 18.23 -0.36
C ALA A 239 5.52 17.69 -0.99
N MET A 240 4.81 16.79 -0.30
CA MET A 240 3.52 16.25 -0.75
C MET A 240 2.45 17.34 -0.89
N ALA A 241 2.29 18.18 0.12
CA ALA A 241 1.36 19.29 0.10
C ALA A 241 1.69 20.29 -1.01
N SER A 242 2.95 20.71 -1.11
CA SER A 242 3.43 21.63 -2.15
C SER A 242 3.33 21.02 -3.56
N GLY A 243 3.45 19.70 -3.68
CA GLY A 243 3.26 18.93 -4.90
C GLY A 243 1.80 18.74 -5.31
N GLY A 244 0.85 19.16 -4.48
CA GLY A 244 -0.59 19.08 -4.76
C GLY A 244 -1.20 17.71 -4.48
N PHE A 245 -0.56 16.87 -3.65
CA PHE A 245 -1.14 15.57 -3.27
C PHE A 245 -2.45 15.78 -2.51
N ASP A 246 -3.53 15.20 -3.01
CA ASP A 246 -4.89 15.34 -2.50
C ASP A 246 -5.55 13.99 -2.07
N GLY A 247 -4.78 12.90 -2.09
CA GLY A 247 -5.22 11.56 -1.67
C GLY A 247 -5.31 11.37 -0.16
N TYR A 248 -5.39 10.11 0.28
CA TYR A 248 -5.24 9.71 1.67
C TYR A 248 -3.78 9.45 2.02
N LEU A 249 -3.41 9.74 3.27
CA LEU A 249 -2.16 9.34 3.88
C LEU A 249 -2.44 8.14 4.78
N ALA A 250 -2.04 6.96 4.36
CA ALA A 250 -2.32 5.74 5.11
C ALA A 250 -1.14 5.38 6.04
N MET A 251 -1.39 5.39 7.33
CA MET A 251 -0.46 4.83 8.30
C MET A 251 -0.34 3.33 8.07
N GLU A 252 0.88 2.83 7.85
CA GLU A 252 1.17 1.42 7.75
C GLU A 252 2.13 0.98 8.84
N TYR A 253 1.65 0.13 9.74
CA TYR A 253 2.43 -0.35 10.87
C TYR A 253 2.87 -1.79 10.64
N GLU A 254 4.17 -1.98 10.44
CA GLU A 254 4.78 -3.29 10.20
C GLU A 254 5.88 -3.64 11.23
N ALA A 255 5.79 -3.08 12.42
CA ALA A 255 6.80 -3.28 13.48
C ALA A 255 6.77 -4.67 14.15
N PHE A 256 6.21 -5.69 13.48
CA PHE A 256 5.95 -7.03 14.04
C PHE A 256 7.20 -7.86 14.34
N GLY A 257 8.32 -7.56 13.71
CA GLY A 257 9.57 -8.31 13.84
C GLY A 257 10.52 -7.80 14.93
N TRP A 258 10.14 -6.69 15.62
CA TRP A 258 11.01 -6.00 16.55
C TRP A 258 10.31 -5.78 17.91
N ASP A 259 11.07 -5.35 18.93
CA ASP A 259 10.53 -5.06 20.27
C ASP A 259 9.83 -3.69 20.32
N PHE A 260 8.81 -3.54 19.49
CA PHE A 260 7.93 -2.37 19.46
C PHE A 260 6.50 -2.74 19.91
N PRO A 261 5.68 -1.77 20.33
CA PRO A 261 4.30 -2.02 20.72
C PRO A 261 3.51 -2.73 19.60
N GLN A 262 2.74 -3.77 19.97
CA GLN A 262 1.89 -4.52 19.02
C GLN A 262 0.39 -4.37 19.34
N ASP A 263 0.05 -3.74 20.46
CA ASP A 263 -1.32 -3.53 20.89
C ASP A 263 -1.95 -2.37 20.10
N PRO A 264 -2.94 -2.60 19.22
CA PRO A 264 -3.56 -1.56 18.41
C PRO A 264 -4.14 -0.41 19.24
N GLN A 265 -4.64 -0.70 20.45
CA GLN A 265 -5.17 0.34 21.35
C GLN A 265 -4.11 1.34 21.84
N LYS A 266 -2.84 0.98 21.71
CA LYS A 266 -1.70 1.87 22.00
C LYS A 266 -1.12 2.47 20.74
N VAL A 267 -0.99 1.65 19.69
CA VAL A 267 -0.38 2.04 18.43
C VAL A 267 -1.23 3.09 17.69
N LEU A 268 -2.53 2.81 17.49
CA LEU A 268 -3.40 3.72 16.72
C LEU A 268 -3.39 5.17 17.24
N PRO A 269 -3.61 5.44 18.54
CA PRO A 269 -3.56 6.83 19.04
C PRO A 269 -2.14 7.42 19.00
N GLN A 270 -1.10 6.61 19.18
CA GLN A 270 0.29 7.08 19.13
C GLN A 270 0.68 7.55 17.72
N GLU A 271 0.42 6.72 16.70
CA GLU A 271 0.74 7.04 15.31
C GLU A 271 -0.08 8.23 14.80
N LYS A 272 -1.36 8.28 15.16
CA LYS A 272 -2.21 9.42 14.82
C LYS A 272 -1.76 10.73 15.48
N ALA A 273 -1.39 10.69 16.76
CA ALA A 273 -0.87 11.86 17.47
C ALA A 273 0.45 12.38 16.89
N PHE A 274 1.24 11.53 16.21
CA PHE A 274 2.41 11.95 15.46
C PHE A 274 2.02 12.64 14.14
N LEU A 275 1.03 12.11 13.41
CA LEU A 275 0.65 12.62 12.09
C LEU A 275 -0.20 13.90 12.14
N ASP A 276 -1.14 14.01 13.08
CA ASP A 276 -2.10 15.12 13.13
C ASP A 276 -1.45 16.51 13.09
N PRO A 277 -0.43 16.84 13.91
CA PRO A 277 0.21 18.15 13.86
C PRO A 277 0.95 18.42 12.55
N LEU A 278 1.53 17.40 11.93
CA LEU A 278 2.23 17.54 10.66
C LEU A 278 1.24 17.77 9.52
N VAL A 279 0.13 17.04 9.51
CA VAL A 279 -0.96 17.24 8.53
C VAL A 279 -1.55 18.64 8.68
N ALA A 280 -1.87 19.07 9.91
CA ALA A 280 -2.39 20.39 10.18
C ALA A 280 -1.41 21.51 9.75
N LYS A 281 -0.11 21.28 9.85
CA LYS A 281 0.92 22.23 9.42
C LYS A 281 0.95 22.45 7.90
N HIS A 282 0.77 21.38 7.13
CA HIS A 282 1.03 21.42 5.69
C HIS A 282 -0.23 21.51 4.80
N TRP A 283 -1.41 21.15 5.29
CA TRP A 283 -2.67 21.19 4.52
C TRP A 283 -3.75 22.13 5.06
N ASN A 284 -3.44 22.99 6.04
CA ASN A 284 -4.33 24.05 6.53
C ASN A 284 -4.00 25.42 5.96
#